data_ba91967cfa1826cd5200efbfefad7af0
#
_entry.id   ba91967cfa1826cd5200efbfefad7af0
#
_cell.length_a   1.000
_cell.length_b   1.000
_cell.length_c   1.000
_cell.angle_alpha   90.00
_cell.angle_beta   90.00
_cell.angle_gamma   90.00
#
_symmetry.space_group_name_H-M   'P 1'
#
loop_
_entity.id
_entity.type
_entity.pdbx_description
1 polymer ?
#
loop_
_entity_poly.entity_id
_entity_poly.type
_entity_poly.pdbx_seq_one_letter_code
_entity_poly.pdbx_strand_id
1 'polypeptide(L)'
;MTRTTKKAAAKLNTAIAGAVKRFAPPESLTVDEWADKHRRLSPESSAEAGPWRTKRTPYLEEPMRAFTDPKVHKIVMVAAAQVGKSELELNIIGYIIDQDPGSILYVHPTIDDARKFSRLRVAPMIRDSKPLKAKVHDVKAKDSGNTILQKSFPGGMLTLTGSNSASALASTPARYIIGDERDRWATSAGTEGDPWALAEARQATFYNAKAVEVSTPTIKGNSNIETSFYQGTQERWCHRCPECGEYSEIVFDNIHFDPEAKRIRGKKSWSLKSGVSWSCLLYT
;
A
#
# COMPACT_ATOMS: atom_id res chain seq x y z
N MET A 1 -52.36 -22.31 8.42
CA MET A 1 -51.54 -21.10 8.48
C MET A 1 -51.92 -20.15 7.38
N THR A 2 -52.44 -19.00 7.70
CA THR A 2 -52.92 -18.01 6.74
C THR A 2 -51.77 -17.34 5.97
N ARG A 3 -52.03 -16.84 4.76
CA ARG A 3 -51.06 -16.15 3.89
C ARG A 3 -50.38 -14.97 4.62
N THR A 4 -51.07 -14.35 5.57
CA THR A 4 -50.62 -13.23 6.40
C THR A 4 -49.55 -13.66 7.41
N THR A 5 -49.69 -14.82 8.09
CA THR A 5 -48.72 -15.37 9.04
C THR A 5 -47.43 -15.79 8.36
N LYS A 6 -47.47 -16.34 7.15
CA LYS A 6 -46.23 -16.66 6.36
C LYS A 6 -45.45 -15.40 5.98
N LYS A 7 -46.15 -14.30 5.64
CA LYS A 7 -45.54 -13.04 5.24
C LYS A 7 -44.88 -12.31 6.46
N ALA A 8 -45.51 -12.40 7.63
CA ALA A 8 -44.95 -11.88 8.88
C ALA A 8 -43.71 -12.65 9.35
N ALA A 9 -43.75 -13.99 9.28
CA ALA A 9 -42.63 -14.85 9.60
C ALA A 9 -41.42 -14.59 8.65
N ALA A 10 -41.64 -14.40 7.36
CA ALA A 10 -40.59 -14.07 6.40
C ALA A 10 -39.94 -12.72 6.70
N LYS A 11 -40.73 -11.68 7.05
CA LYS A 11 -40.19 -10.37 7.47
C LYS A 11 -39.39 -10.46 8.76
N LEU A 12 -39.85 -11.23 9.73
CA LEU A 12 -39.14 -11.45 11.01
C LEU A 12 -37.81 -12.17 10.76
N ASN A 13 -37.80 -13.23 9.97
CA ASN A 13 -36.58 -13.96 9.62
C ASN A 13 -35.56 -13.07 8.87
N THR A 14 -36.02 -12.21 7.98
CA THR A 14 -35.16 -11.24 7.30
C THR A 14 -34.59 -10.21 8.27
N ALA A 15 -35.38 -9.73 9.20
CA ALA A 15 -34.92 -8.79 10.24
C ALA A 15 -33.93 -9.44 11.19
N ILE A 16 -34.18 -10.68 11.63
CA ILE A 16 -33.25 -11.46 12.47
C ILE A 16 -31.96 -11.74 11.73
N ALA A 17 -32.01 -12.20 10.48
CA ALA A 17 -30.83 -12.44 9.66
C ALA A 17 -30.02 -11.15 9.45
N GLY A 18 -30.69 -10.01 9.25
CA GLY A 18 -30.04 -8.70 9.18
C GLY A 18 -29.38 -8.26 10.50
N ALA A 19 -30.03 -8.56 11.63
CA ALA A 19 -29.45 -8.29 12.95
C ALA A 19 -28.23 -9.18 13.23
N VAL A 20 -28.35 -10.50 13.01
CA VAL A 20 -27.24 -11.47 13.18
C VAL A 20 -26.04 -11.09 12.32
N LYS A 21 -26.27 -10.66 11.07
CA LYS A 21 -25.20 -10.21 10.17
C LYS A 21 -24.46 -8.96 10.68
N ARG A 22 -25.14 -8.10 11.48
CA ARG A 22 -24.49 -6.91 12.09
C ARG A 22 -23.63 -7.28 13.30
N PHE A 23 -23.91 -8.41 13.96
CA PHE A 23 -23.11 -8.94 15.07
C PHE A 23 -22.06 -9.95 14.64
N ALA A 24 -22.07 -10.38 13.37
CA ALA A 24 -21.02 -11.22 12.84
C ALA A 24 -19.68 -10.45 12.90
N PRO A 25 -18.60 -11.07 13.39
CA PRO A 25 -17.30 -10.44 13.35
C PRO A 25 -16.96 -10.07 11.89
N PRO A 26 -16.27 -8.95 11.66
CA PRO A 26 -15.82 -8.62 10.32
C PRO A 26 -14.99 -9.76 9.76
N GLU A 27 -15.07 -9.95 8.44
CA GLU A 27 -14.29 -10.96 7.73
C GLU A 27 -12.79 -10.65 7.93
N SER A 28 -12.03 -11.62 8.42
CA SER A 28 -10.59 -11.49 8.59
C SER A 28 -9.93 -11.65 7.22
N LEU A 29 -9.54 -10.54 6.62
CA LEU A 29 -8.86 -10.47 5.33
C LEU A 29 -7.39 -10.09 5.53
N THR A 30 -6.51 -10.56 4.67
CA THR A 30 -5.18 -9.99 4.49
C THR A 30 -5.25 -8.73 3.63
N VAL A 31 -4.17 -7.93 3.57
CA VAL A 31 -4.17 -6.68 2.78
C VAL A 31 -4.44 -6.94 1.30
N ASP A 32 -3.85 -8.00 0.72
CA ASP A 32 -4.04 -8.38 -0.68
C ASP A 32 -5.49 -8.85 -0.95
N GLU A 33 -6.07 -9.67 -0.07
CA GLU A 33 -7.45 -10.10 -0.16
C GLU A 33 -8.43 -8.92 -0.03
N TRP A 34 -8.15 -8.00 0.91
CA TRP A 34 -8.92 -6.78 1.05
C TRP A 34 -8.83 -5.91 -0.20
N ALA A 35 -7.64 -5.75 -0.76
CA ALA A 35 -7.42 -4.95 -1.94
C ALA A 35 -8.15 -5.55 -3.16
N ASP A 36 -8.03 -6.85 -3.42
CA ASP A 36 -8.73 -7.54 -4.52
C ASP A 36 -10.25 -7.42 -4.40
N LYS A 37 -10.78 -7.40 -3.17
CA LYS A 37 -12.21 -7.33 -2.90
C LYS A 37 -12.78 -5.91 -2.97
N HIS A 38 -12.06 -4.93 -2.45
CA HIS A 38 -12.61 -3.61 -2.15
C HIS A 38 -11.95 -2.45 -2.87
N ARG A 39 -10.66 -2.57 -3.24
CA ARG A 39 -9.89 -1.48 -3.82
C ARG A 39 -10.27 -1.24 -5.28
N ARG A 40 -10.43 0.03 -5.62
CA ARG A 40 -10.63 0.46 -7.01
C ARG A 40 -9.59 1.49 -7.40
N LEU A 41 -9.03 1.30 -8.57
CA LEU A 41 -8.09 2.23 -9.20
C LEU A 41 -8.89 3.31 -9.93
N SER A 42 -8.57 4.57 -9.62
CA SER A 42 -9.23 5.72 -10.25
C SER A 42 -8.63 6.01 -11.63
N PRO A 43 -9.44 6.40 -12.61
CA PRO A 43 -8.95 6.78 -13.94
C PRO A 43 -8.03 7.99 -13.94
N GLU A 44 -8.11 8.82 -12.89
CA GLU A 44 -7.28 10.01 -12.71
C GLU A 44 -5.84 9.67 -12.30
N SER A 45 -5.64 8.53 -11.65
CA SER A 45 -4.37 8.16 -11.03
C SER A 45 -3.78 6.84 -11.53
N SER A 46 -4.48 6.10 -12.39
CA SER A 46 -4.03 4.82 -12.91
C SER A 46 -4.27 4.73 -14.42
N ALA A 47 -3.30 4.15 -15.13
CA ALA A 47 -3.46 3.83 -16.56
C ALA A 47 -4.54 2.76 -16.80
N GLU A 48 -4.83 1.95 -15.80
CA GLU A 48 -5.85 0.89 -15.83
C GLU A 48 -6.84 1.11 -14.69
N ALA A 49 -7.89 1.85 -14.97
CA ALA A 49 -8.95 2.09 -14.01
C ALA A 49 -9.80 0.83 -13.78
N GLY A 50 -10.32 0.67 -12.57
CA GLY A 50 -11.20 -0.45 -12.24
C GLY A 50 -10.82 -1.16 -10.94
N PRO A 51 -11.31 -2.41 -10.74
CA PRO A 51 -10.96 -3.20 -9.56
C PRO A 51 -9.45 -3.50 -9.52
N TRP A 52 -8.84 -3.38 -8.35
CA TRP A 52 -7.48 -3.87 -8.11
C TRP A 52 -7.41 -5.38 -8.37
N ARG A 53 -6.26 -5.84 -8.82
CA ARG A 53 -5.96 -7.24 -9.05
C ARG A 53 -4.51 -7.53 -8.65
N THR A 54 -4.29 -8.11 -7.50
CA THR A 54 -2.95 -8.47 -6.97
C THR A 54 -2.16 -9.32 -7.95
N LYS A 55 -2.82 -10.22 -8.69
CA LYS A 55 -2.19 -11.07 -9.73
C LYS A 55 -1.51 -10.29 -10.86
N ARG A 56 -1.77 -8.99 -11.03
CA ARG A 56 -1.10 -8.14 -12.03
C ARG A 56 0.26 -7.62 -11.56
N THR A 57 0.44 -7.59 -10.24
CA THR A 57 1.67 -7.17 -9.56
C THR A 57 2.03 -8.19 -8.47
N PRO A 58 2.34 -9.45 -8.85
CA PRO A 58 2.45 -10.55 -7.89
C PRO A 58 3.56 -10.34 -6.86
N TYR A 59 4.57 -9.54 -7.18
CA TYR A 59 5.64 -9.15 -6.27
C TYR A 59 5.19 -8.22 -5.12
N LEU A 60 3.97 -7.69 -5.16
CA LEU A 60 3.37 -6.92 -4.06
C LEU A 60 2.55 -7.79 -3.10
N GLU A 61 2.26 -9.04 -3.47
CA GLU A 61 1.39 -9.94 -2.68
C GLU A 61 2.00 -10.22 -1.32
N GLU A 62 3.25 -10.67 -1.28
CA GLU A 62 3.94 -11.02 -0.04
C GLU A 62 4.13 -9.84 0.92
N PRO A 63 4.59 -8.65 0.49
CA PRO A 63 4.61 -7.47 1.36
C PRO A 63 3.23 -7.08 1.92
N MET A 64 2.16 -7.26 1.14
CA MET A 64 0.80 -6.99 1.62
C MET A 64 0.37 -8.02 2.68
N ARG A 65 0.67 -9.30 2.50
CA ARG A 65 0.38 -10.36 3.48
C ARG A 65 1.20 -10.18 4.75
N ALA A 66 2.48 -9.88 4.61
CA ALA A 66 3.39 -9.63 5.73
C ALA A 66 2.87 -8.50 6.65
N PHE A 67 2.18 -7.49 6.10
CA PHE A 67 1.59 -6.44 6.93
C PHE A 67 0.55 -6.97 7.91
N THR A 68 -0.20 -8.00 7.55
CA THR A 68 -1.21 -8.63 8.43
C THR A 68 -0.64 -9.65 9.41
N ASP A 69 0.58 -10.14 9.19
CA ASP A 69 1.23 -11.07 10.13
C ASP A 69 1.60 -10.35 11.42
N PRO A 70 1.08 -10.78 12.60
CA PRO A 70 1.39 -10.15 13.89
C PRO A 70 2.87 -10.23 14.28
N LYS A 71 3.64 -11.12 13.69
CA LYS A 71 5.09 -11.27 13.93
C LYS A 71 5.93 -10.26 13.15
N VAL A 72 5.39 -9.67 12.10
CA VAL A 72 6.10 -8.70 11.27
C VAL A 72 5.81 -7.29 11.79
N HIS A 73 6.83 -6.61 12.25
CA HIS A 73 6.72 -5.23 12.75
C HIS A 73 7.14 -4.19 11.73
N LYS A 74 8.03 -4.57 10.80
CA LYS A 74 8.57 -3.63 9.81
C LYS A 74 8.65 -4.29 8.43
N ILE A 75 8.23 -3.56 7.41
CA ILE A 75 8.35 -3.94 6.01
C ILE A 75 9.23 -2.90 5.31
N VAL A 76 10.26 -3.38 4.63
CA VAL A 76 11.18 -2.55 3.85
C VAL A 76 11.12 -3.00 2.40
N MET A 77 10.71 -2.10 1.50
CA MET A 77 10.62 -2.41 0.08
C MET A 77 11.59 -1.54 -0.74
N VAL A 78 12.64 -2.15 -1.23
CA VAL A 78 13.56 -1.57 -2.22
C VAL A 78 13.04 -1.92 -3.62
N ALA A 79 12.65 -0.94 -4.39
CA ALA A 79 12.07 -1.19 -5.70
C ALA A 79 12.32 -0.05 -6.68
N ALA A 80 12.38 -0.38 -7.97
CA ALA A 80 12.51 0.59 -9.04
C ALA A 80 11.33 1.57 -9.11
N ALA A 81 11.47 2.65 -9.87
CA ALA A 81 10.36 3.56 -10.14
C ALA A 81 9.26 2.86 -10.96
N GLN A 82 8.00 3.29 -10.77
CA GLN A 82 6.82 2.87 -11.55
C GLN A 82 6.43 1.37 -11.41
N VAL A 83 6.86 0.69 -10.37
CA VAL A 83 6.51 -0.72 -10.09
C VAL A 83 5.40 -0.88 -9.05
N GLY A 84 4.64 0.16 -8.74
CA GLY A 84 3.48 0.06 -7.87
C GLY A 84 3.75 0.26 -6.37
N LYS A 85 4.91 0.80 -5.97
CA LYS A 85 5.21 1.13 -4.56
C LYS A 85 4.07 1.87 -3.87
N SER A 86 3.64 2.98 -4.45
CA SER A 86 2.55 3.79 -3.87
C SER A 86 1.19 3.07 -3.85
N GLU A 87 0.97 2.07 -4.71
CA GLU A 87 -0.25 1.25 -4.63
C GLU A 87 -0.20 0.26 -3.46
N LEU A 88 0.98 -0.31 -3.14
CA LEU A 88 1.19 -1.09 -1.91
C LEU A 88 0.79 -0.27 -0.69
N GLU A 89 1.33 0.94 -0.57
CA GLU A 89 1.05 1.85 0.55
C GLU A 89 -0.43 2.22 0.63
N LEU A 90 -1.06 2.53 -0.50
CA LEU A 90 -2.49 2.83 -0.56
C LEU A 90 -3.36 1.63 -0.18
N ASN A 91 -2.98 0.41 -0.57
CA ASN A 91 -3.69 -0.81 -0.17
C ASN A 91 -3.59 -1.04 1.35
N ILE A 92 -2.40 -0.83 1.93
CA ILE A 92 -2.18 -0.89 3.39
C ILE A 92 -3.02 0.18 4.10
N ILE A 93 -3.00 1.43 3.64
CA ILE A 93 -3.81 2.51 4.24
C ILE A 93 -5.31 2.17 4.16
N GLY A 94 -5.76 1.68 3.02
CA GLY A 94 -7.17 1.29 2.85
C GLY A 94 -7.57 0.15 3.79
N TYR A 95 -6.71 -0.84 3.94
CA TYR A 95 -6.91 -1.94 4.89
C TYR A 95 -6.97 -1.44 6.34
N ILE A 96 -6.03 -0.58 6.75
CA ILE A 96 -6.02 -0.02 8.11
C ILE A 96 -7.34 0.72 8.38
N ILE A 97 -7.78 1.58 7.48
CA ILE A 97 -9.03 2.35 7.65
C ILE A 97 -10.24 1.41 7.79
N ASP A 98 -10.26 0.29 7.09
CA ASP A 98 -11.44 -0.58 7.04
C ASP A 98 -11.40 -1.74 8.04
N GLN A 99 -10.26 -2.41 8.22
CA GLN A 99 -10.16 -3.68 8.95
C GLN A 99 -9.44 -3.56 10.29
N ASP A 100 -8.39 -2.75 10.39
CA ASP A 100 -7.56 -2.64 11.60
C ASP A 100 -7.29 -1.17 11.96
N PRO A 101 -8.32 -0.41 12.35
CA PRO A 101 -8.22 1.03 12.53
C PRO A 101 -7.22 1.44 13.63
N GLY A 102 -6.46 2.48 13.33
CA GLY A 102 -5.47 3.08 14.20
C GLY A 102 -4.90 4.37 13.62
N SER A 103 -4.11 5.10 14.39
CA SER A 103 -3.43 6.31 13.93
C SER A 103 -2.32 5.98 12.93
N ILE A 104 -2.33 6.64 11.78
CA ILE A 104 -1.37 6.49 10.68
C ILE A 104 -0.59 7.78 10.53
N LEU A 105 0.72 7.71 10.59
CA LEU A 105 1.63 8.78 10.18
C LEU A 105 2.25 8.40 8.84
N TYR A 106 1.89 9.15 7.79
CA TYR A 106 2.42 8.94 6.45
C TYR A 106 3.38 10.07 6.09
N VAL A 107 4.64 9.71 5.90
CA VAL A 107 5.73 10.66 5.71
C VAL A 107 6.22 10.63 4.27
N HIS A 108 6.25 11.80 3.64
CA HIS A 108 6.81 12.02 2.30
C HIS A 108 8.10 12.82 2.38
N PRO A 109 8.90 12.91 1.30
CA PRO A 109 10.09 13.76 1.27
C PRO A 109 9.77 15.22 1.68
N THR A 110 8.71 15.79 1.11
CA THR A 110 8.28 17.17 1.41
C THR A 110 6.79 17.26 1.74
N ILE A 111 6.40 18.33 2.41
CA ILE A 111 4.98 18.62 2.71
C ILE A 111 4.14 18.83 1.43
N ASP A 112 4.77 19.34 0.37
CA ASP A 112 4.08 19.54 -0.91
C ASP A 112 3.83 18.23 -1.64
N ASP A 113 4.75 17.27 -1.54
CA ASP A 113 4.53 15.91 -2.03
C ASP A 113 3.39 15.23 -1.26
N ALA A 114 3.36 15.39 0.07
CA ALA A 114 2.26 14.91 0.92
C ALA A 114 0.91 15.50 0.48
N ARG A 115 0.85 16.80 0.20
CA ARG A 115 -0.38 17.47 -0.30
C ARG A 115 -0.81 16.96 -1.67
N LYS A 116 0.14 16.80 -2.60
CA LYS A 116 -0.13 16.22 -3.94
C LYS A 116 -0.64 14.80 -3.83
N PHE A 117 0.02 13.97 -3.04
CA PHE A 117 -0.36 12.58 -2.83
C PHE A 117 -1.78 12.48 -2.22
N SER A 118 -2.06 13.27 -1.19
CA SER A 118 -3.40 13.32 -0.59
C SER A 118 -4.49 13.64 -1.61
N ARG A 119 -4.28 14.63 -2.48
CA ARG A 119 -5.28 15.07 -3.48
C ARG A 119 -5.40 14.09 -4.64
N LEU A 120 -4.27 13.60 -5.17
CA LEU A 120 -4.25 12.85 -6.42
C LEU A 120 -4.35 11.33 -6.23
N ARG A 121 -4.10 10.81 -5.04
CA ARG A 121 -4.07 9.38 -4.77
C ARG A 121 -5.01 8.96 -3.63
N VAL A 122 -4.87 9.56 -2.43
CA VAL A 122 -5.68 9.20 -1.26
C VAL A 122 -7.16 9.57 -1.44
N ALA A 123 -7.43 10.80 -1.86
CA ALA A 123 -8.82 11.25 -2.02
C ALA A 123 -9.60 10.45 -3.09
N PRO A 124 -9.06 10.19 -4.30
CA PRO A 124 -9.70 9.30 -5.27
C PRO A 124 -9.88 7.88 -4.75
N MET A 125 -8.88 7.31 -4.05
CA MET A 125 -9.00 6.00 -3.43
C MET A 125 -10.19 5.90 -2.47
N ILE A 126 -10.33 6.88 -1.58
CA ILE A 126 -11.43 6.93 -0.61
C ILE A 126 -12.78 7.07 -1.34
N ARG A 127 -12.87 7.95 -2.33
CA ARG A 127 -14.08 8.17 -3.12
C ARG A 127 -14.56 6.91 -3.85
N ASP A 128 -13.64 6.16 -4.45
CA ASP A 128 -13.96 5.08 -5.38
C ASP A 128 -14.04 3.70 -4.69
N SER A 129 -13.50 3.56 -3.47
CA SER A 129 -13.60 2.34 -2.67
C SER A 129 -14.76 2.41 -1.68
N LYS A 130 -15.80 1.59 -1.86
CA LYS A 130 -17.04 1.67 -1.07
C LYS A 130 -16.85 1.67 0.45
N PRO A 131 -16.04 0.77 1.06
CA PRO A 131 -15.89 0.74 2.51
C PRO A 131 -15.17 2.00 3.03
N LEU A 132 -14.23 2.55 2.27
CA LEU A 132 -13.52 3.78 2.66
C LEU A 132 -14.42 5.00 2.60
N LYS A 133 -15.22 5.11 1.52
CA LYS A 133 -16.22 6.18 1.37
C LYS A 133 -17.24 6.20 2.50
N ALA A 134 -17.57 5.04 3.05
CA ALA A 134 -18.52 4.94 4.16
C ALA A 134 -17.92 5.38 5.51
N LYS A 135 -16.60 5.33 5.68
CA LYS A 135 -15.90 5.59 6.94
C LYS A 135 -15.20 6.96 6.98
N VAL A 136 -14.76 7.47 5.85
CA VAL A 136 -14.04 8.75 5.77
C VAL A 136 -14.95 9.82 5.15
N HIS A 137 -15.33 10.81 5.94
CA HIS A 137 -16.17 11.91 5.47
C HIS A 137 -15.40 12.87 4.54
N ASP A 138 -16.13 13.52 3.64
CA ASP A 138 -15.55 14.52 2.73
C ASP A 138 -15.02 15.73 3.52
N VAL A 139 -13.89 16.28 3.07
CA VAL A 139 -13.28 17.53 3.60
C VAL A 139 -14.28 18.71 3.61
N LYS A 140 -15.24 18.71 2.70
CA LYS A 140 -16.25 19.77 2.57
C LYS A 140 -17.43 19.66 3.55
N ALA A 141 -17.56 18.54 4.27
CA ALA A 141 -18.60 18.41 5.29
C ALA A 141 -18.28 19.32 6.48
N LYS A 142 -19.22 20.17 6.90
CA LYS A 142 -19.02 21.20 7.93
C LYS A 142 -18.45 20.71 9.26
N ASP A 143 -18.67 19.43 9.60
CA ASP A 143 -18.26 18.82 10.88
C ASP A 143 -17.25 17.68 10.71
N SER A 144 -16.61 17.53 9.54
CA SER A 144 -15.76 16.37 9.28
C SER A 144 -14.41 16.40 10.01
N GLY A 145 -13.93 17.56 10.43
CA GLY A 145 -12.57 17.73 10.96
C GLY A 145 -11.46 17.38 9.96
N ASN A 146 -11.81 17.02 8.72
CA ASN A 146 -10.90 16.58 7.70
C ASN A 146 -10.26 17.73 6.95
N THR A 147 -8.95 17.64 6.75
CA THR A 147 -8.16 18.57 5.94
C THR A 147 -7.49 17.84 4.77
N ILE A 148 -6.71 18.56 3.98
CA ILE A 148 -5.90 17.94 2.92
C ILE A 148 -4.91 16.93 3.54
N LEU A 149 -4.29 17.28 4.66
CA LEU A 149 -3.24 16.49 5.29
C LEU A 149 -3.74 15.55 6.41
N GLN A 150 -5.01 15.63 6.78
CA GLN A 150 -5.59 14.78 7.82
C GLN A 150 -6.92 14.21 7.36
N LYS A 151 -7.12 12.91 7.61
CA LYS A 151 -8.35 12.18 7.33
C LYS A 151 -8.74 11.38 8.56
N SER A 152 -9.79 11.80 9.23
CA SER A 152 -10.36 11.09 10.38
C SER A 152 -11.30 9.98 9.91
N PHE A 153 -11.27 8.87 10.58
CA PHE A 153 -12.16 7.72 10.39
C PHE A 153 -12.43 7.05 11.75
N PRO A 154 -13.47 6.24 11.87
CA PRO A 154 -13.77 5.55 13.13
C PRO A 154 -12.58 4.71 13.60
N GLY A 155 -12.06 5.02 14.79
CA GLY A 155 -10.94 4.31 15.41
C GLY A 155 -9.54 4.80 15.02
N GLY A 156 -9.41 5.86 14.17
CA GLY A 156 -8.08 6.37 13.80
C GLY A 156 -8.09 7.65 12.99
N MET A 157 -6.90 8.05 12.62
CA MET A 157 -6.65 9.23 11.77
C MET A 157 -5.43 8.97 10.90
N LEU A 158 -5.53 9.30 9.61
CA LEU A 158 -4.38 9.38 8.71
C LEU A 158 -3.86 10.82 8.71
N THR A 159 -2.60 10.99 9.08
CA THR A 159 -1.87 12.26 9.02
C THR A 159 -0.75 12.14 7.99
N LEU A 160 -0.74 13.04 7.00
CA LEU A 160 0.32 13.13 6.00
C LEU A 160 1.24 14.31 6.33
N THR A 161 2.55 14.11 6.22
CA THR A 161 3.55 15.14 6.52
C THR A 161 4.79 15.02 5.64
N GLY A 162 5.68 16.01 5.73
CA GLY A 162 7.01 15.96 5.13
C GLY A 162 8.09 15.57 6.13
N SER A 163 9.14 14.91 5.66
CA SER A 163 10.28 14.46 6.48
C SER A 163 11.04 15.61 7.15
N ASN A 164 10.95 16.83 6.62
CA ASN A 164 11.59 18.03 7.17
C ASN A 164 10.78 18.72 8.28
N SER A 165 9.59 18.22 8.62
CA SER A 165 8.71 18.82 9.63
C SER A 165 8.88 18.12 10.98
N ALA A 166 9.88 18.52 11.75
CA ALA A 166 10.19 17.95 13.08
C ALA A 166 8.97 17.95 14.01
N SER A 167 8.26 19.08 14.09
CA SER A 167 7.07 19.21 14.93
C SER A 167 5.95 18.23 14.55
N ALA A 168 5.72 18.01 13.25
CA ALA A 168 4.69 17.06 12.81
C ALA A 168 5.11 15.62 13.08
N LEU A 169 6.40 15.29 12.93
CA LEU A 169 6.93 13.96 13.24
C LEU A 169 6.91 13.65 14.75
N ALA A 170 7.05 14.69 15.59
CA ALA A 170 7.12 14.55 17.03
C ALA A 170 5.77 14.68 17.76
N SER A 171 4.71 15.19 17.10
CA SER A 171 3.51 15.66 17.80
C SER A 171 2.46 14.59 18.10
N THR A 172 2.39 13.51 17.33
CA THR A 172 1.24 12.58 17.40
C THR A 172 1.67 11.14 17.54
N PRO A 173 1.22 10.41 18.57
CA PRO A 173 1.41 8.97 18.64
C PRO A 173 0.80 8.28 17.41
N ALA A 174 1.55 7.38 16.79
CA ALA A 174 1.14 6.67 15.60
C ALA A 174 1.37 5.17 15.76
N ARG A 175 0.32 4.38 15.57
CA ARG A 175 0.42 2.91 15.53
C ARG A 175 1.08 2.46 14.23
N TYR A 176 0.78 3.15 13.14
CA TYR A 176 1.29 2.84 11.80
C TYR A 176 2.14 3.99 11.28
N ILE A 177 3.33 3.67 10.81
CA ILE A 177 4.21 4.61 10.13
C ILE A 177 4.45 4.11 8.72
N ILE A 178 4.26 4.99 7.74
CA ILE A 178 4.53 4.70 6.34
C ILE A 178 5.46 5.79 5.82
N GLY A 179 6.61 5.39 5.29
CA GLY A 179 7.61 6.29 4.71
C GLY A 179 7.80 6.04 3.23
N ASP A 180 7.32 6.98 2.41
CA ASP A 180 7.48 6.95 0.95
C ASP A 180 8.77 7.65 0.52
N GLU A 181 9.46 7.08 -0.47
CA GLU A 181 10.71 7.60 -1.05
C GLU A 181 11.76 7.98 0.02
N ARG A 182 12.03 7.03 0.95
CA ARG A 182 12.91 7.21 2.12
C ARG A 182 14.29 7.79 1.79
N ASP A 183 14.86 7.44 0.64
CA ASP A 183 16.17 7.95 0.21
C ASP A 183 16.16 9.42 -0.21
N ARG A 184 14.98 10.01 -0.38
CA ARG A 184 14.82 11.43 -0.72
C ARG A 184 14.48 12.31 0.47
N TRP A 185 14.47 11.72 1.67
CA TRP A 185 14.19 12.48 2.88
C TRP A 185 15.36 13.38 3.27
N ALA A 186 15.03 14.43 3.99
CA ALA A 186 16.07 15.25 4.63
C ALA A 186 16.94 14.40 5.57
N THR A 187 18.23 14.69 5.64
CA THR A 187 19.14 14.01 6.56
C THR A 187 18.83 14.31 8.02
N SER A 188 18.19 15.45 8.28
CA SER A 188 17.72 15.86 9.60
C SER A 188 16.39 16.61 9.49
N ALA A 189 15.48 16.35 10.39
CA ALA A 189 14.26 17.14 10.56
C ALA A 189 14.60 18.41 11.37
N GLY A 190 14.99 19.45 10.65
CA GLY A 190 15.51 20.66 11.31
C GLY A 190 16.77 20.34 12.14
N THR A 191 16.72 20.64 13.44
CA THR A 191 17.80 20.37 14.41
C THR A 191 17.59 19.09 15.22
N GLU A 192 16.50 18.34 14.99
CA GLU A 192 16.07 17.22 15.87
C GLU A 192 16.62 15.85 15.45
N GLY A 193 17.38 15.76 14.35
CA GLY A 193 18.02 14.53 13.90
C GLY A 193 17.23 13.75 12.85
N ASP A 194 17.50 12.43 12.74
CA ASP A 194 16.92 11.59 11.69
C ASP A 194 15.37 11.57 11.75
N PRO A 195 14.71 11.98 10.65
CA PRO A 195 13.24 12.00 10.58
C PRO A 195 12.58 10.63 10.81
N TRP A 196 13.25 9.54 10.42
CA TRP A 196 12.69 8.20 10.62
C TRP A 196 12.71 7.82 12.09
N ALA A 197 13.84 8.06 12.78
CA ALA A 197 13.93 7.79 14.21
C ALA A 197 12.93 8.61 15.02
N LEU A 198 12.69 9.87 14.65
CA LEU A 198 11.65 10.70 15.26
C LEU A 198 10.25 10.12 15.06
N ALA A 199 9.94 9.63 13.87
CA ALA A 199 8.67 8.98 13.58
C ALA A 199 8.52 7.66 14.36
N GLU A 200 9.53 6.78 14.34
CA GLU A 200 9.50 5.49 15.06
C GLU A 200 9.31 5.67 16.58
N ALA A 201 9.87 6.71 17.16
CA ALA A 201 9.65 7.04 18.58
C ALA A 201 8.16 7.24 18.92
N ARG A 202 7.30 7.56 17.95
CA ARG A 202 5.84 7.72 18.15
C ARG A 202 5.11 6.39 18.31
N GLN A 203 5.76 5.28 18.00
CA GLN A 203 5.20 3.94 18.14
C GLN A 203 5.40 3.33 19.53
N ALA A 204 6.21 3.92 20.39
CA ALA A 204 6.64 3.35 21.67
C ALA A 204 5.50 2.88 22.59
N THR A 205 4.30 3.45 22.46
CA THR A 205 3.13 3.09 23.26
C THR A 205 2.28 1.96 22.67
N PHE A 206 2.59 1.53 21.43
CA PHE A 206 1.81 0.53 20.72
C PHE A 206 2.56 -0.80 20.63
N TYR A 207 2.10 -1.82 21.36
CA TYR A 207 2.71 -3.18 21.29
C TYR A 207 2.56 -3.84 19.91
N ASN A 208 1.55 -3.42 19.16
CA ASN A 208 1.23 -3.92 17.82
C ASN A 208 1.52 -2.89 16.72
N ALA A 209 2.52 -2.05 16.95
CA ALA A 209 2.98 -1.08 15.98
C ALA A 209 3.51 -1.74 14.71
N LYS A 210 3.30 -1.08 13.56
CA LYS A 210 3.85 -1.51 12.28
C LYS A 210 4.43 -0.34 11.51
N ALA A 211 5.58 -0.58 10.87
CA ALA A 211 6.27 0.40 10.04
C ALA A 211 6.45 -0.13 8.61
N VAL A 212 6.32 0.75 7.63
CA VAL A 212 6.54 0.44 6.20
C VAL A 212 7.48 1.49 5.62
N GLU A 213 8.62 1.07 5.12
CA GLU A 213 9.55 1.92 4.38
C GLU A 213 9.58 1.51 2.92
N VAL A 214 9.38 2.46 2.03
CA VAL A 214 9.43 2.22 0.59
C VAL A 214 10.31 3.26 -0.09
N SER A 215 11.20 2.82 -0.95
CA SER A 215 12.01 3.76 -1.75
C SER A 215 12.59 3.12 -3.00
N THR A 216 12.93 3.98 -3.96
CA THR A 216 13.91 3.68 -4.99
C THR A 216 15.29 4.04 -4.44
N PRO A 217 16.27 3.11 -4.43
CA PRO A 217 17.61 3.41 -3.95
C PRO A 217 18.29 4.48 -4.82
N THR A 218 19.05 5.38 -4.22
CA THR A 218 19.70 6.48 -4.93
C THR A 218 21.16 6.18 -5.24
N ILE A 219 22.02 6.19 -4.23
CA ILE A 219 23.48 6.02 -4.38
C ILE A 219 23.89 4.76 -3.63
N LYS A 220 24.49 3.80 -4.34
CA LYS A 220 24.99 2.57 -3.75
C LYS A 220 25.93 2.85 -2.57
N GLY A 221 25.67 2.23 -1.42
CA GLY A 221 26.46 2.38 -0.21
C GLY A 221 26.14 3.65 0.62
N ASN A 222 25.24 4.53 0.13
CA ASN A 222 24.75 5.69 0.87
C ASN A 222 23.23 5.84 0.79
N SER A 223 22.55 4.71 0.71
CA SER A 223 21.10 4.61 0.61
C SER A 223 20.51 4.19 1.95
N ASN A 224 19.59 4.99 2.48
CA ASN A 224 18.89 4.67 3.72
C ASN A 224 18.03 3.43 3.58
N ILE A 225 17.33 3.28 2.45
CA ILE A 225 16.47 2.13 2.21
C ILE A 225 17.26 0.84 2.04
N GLU A 226 18.45 0.88 1.41
CA GLU A 226 19.35 -0.27 1.33
C GLU A 226 19.84 -0.67 2.72
N THR A 227 20.20 0.30 3.56
CA THR A 227 20.61 0.04 4.94
C THR A 227 19.50 -0.66 5.73
N SER A 228 18.27 -0.16 5.65
CA SER A 228 17.11 -0.81 6.27
C SER A 228 16.85 -2.22 5.71
N PHE A 229 17.00 -2.40 4.40
CA PHE A 229 16.82 -3.71 3.74
C PHE A 229 17.83 -4.75 4.23
N TYR A 230 19.10 -4.37 4.35
CA TYR A 230 20.14 -5.29 4.84
C TYR A 230 19.98 -5.67 6.33
N GLN A 231 19.20 -4.94 7.09
CA GLN A 231 18.84 -5.27 8.47
C GLN A 231 17.65 -6.25 8.56
N GLY A 232 16.93 -6.44 7.45
CA GLY A 232 15.75 -7.32 7.36
C GLY A 232 16.08 -8.72 6.83
N THR A 233 15.03 -9.41 6.37
CA THR A 233 15.11 -10.78 5.81
C THR A 233 15.81 -10.85 4.46
N GLN A 234 15.93 -9.71 3.76
CA GLN A 234 16.56 -9.59 2.44
C GLN A 234 15.91 -10.46 1.37
N GLU A 235 14.63 -10.69 1.49
CA GLU A 235 13.85 -11.46 0.52
C GLU A 235 13.85 -10.78 -0.84
N ARG A 236 13.88 -11.61 -1.90
CA ARG A 236 13.89 -11.15 -3.28
C ARG A 236 12.78 -11.83 -4.06
N TRP A 237 12.14 -11.07 -4.90
CA TRP A 237 11.13 -11.63 -5.77
C TRP A 237 11.78 -12.44 -6.88
N CYS A 238 11.40 -13.72 -6.98
CA CYS A 238 11.87 -14.65 -7.98
C CYS A 238 10.72 -15.04 -8.92
N HIS A 239 11.04 -15.29 -10.18
CA HIS A 239 10.09 -15.85 -11.13
C HIS A 239 10.43 -17.31 -11.40
N ARG A 240 9.41 -18.07 -11.73
CA ARG A 240 9.57 -19.46 -12.10
C ARG A 240 9.97 -19.58 -13.57
N CYS A 241 11.06 -20.27 -13.85
CA CYS A 241 11.46 -20.57 -15.22
C CYS A 241 10.40 -21.45 -15.90
N PRO A 242 9.89 -21.08 -17.07
CA PRO A 242 8.87 -21.87 -17.78
C PRO A 242 9.40 -23.21 -18.30
N GLU A 243 10.71 -23.35 -18.49
CA GLU A 243 11.32 -24.57 -19.04
C GLU A 243 11.74 -25.57 -17.92
N CYS A 244 12.55 -25.15 -16.95
CA CYS A 244 13.03 -26.04 -15.90
C CYS A 244 12.20 -26.02 -14.62
N GLY A 245 11.32 -25.02 -14.43
CA GLY A 245 10.47 -24.88 -13.23
C GLY A 245 11.17 -24.29 -12.00
N GLU A 246 12.47 -24.05 -12.05
CA GLU A 246 13.24 -23.46 -10.96
C GLU A 246 12.95 -21.95 -10.78
N TYR A 247 13.12 -21.48 -9.56
CA TYR A 247 12.93 -20.08 -9.21
C TYR A 247 14.26 -19.32 -9.25
N SER A 248 14.29 -18.17 -9.93
CA SER A 248 15.47 -17.31 -9.99
C SER A 248 15.09 -15.83 -10.03
N GLU A 249 16.01 -15.00 -9.56
CA GLU A 249 15.88 -13.55 -9.67
C GLU A 249 15.97 -13.10 -11.14
N ILE A 250 15.27 -12.02 -11.48
CA ILE A 250 15.46 -11.36 -12.76
C ILE A 250 16.72 -10.49 -12.66
N VAL A 251 17.81 -10.97 -13.22
CA VAL A 251 19.06 -10.23 -13.35
C VAL A 251 19.13 -9.64 -14.76
N PHE A 252 19.46 -8.34 -14.86
CA PHE A 252 19.47 -7.64 -16.14
C PHE A 252 20.38 -8.29 -17.18
N ASP A 253 21.53 -8.81 -16.74
CA ASP A 253 22.52 -9.45 -17.61
C ASP A 253 21.99 -10.75 -18.27
N ASN A 254 20.91 -11.34 -17.71
CA ASN A 254 20.25 -12.51 -18.28
C ASN A 254 19.11 -12.14 -19.26
N ILE A 255 18.90 -10.85 -19.53
CA ILE A 255 17.89 -10.38 -20.46
C ILE A 255 18.55 -10.12 -21.82
N HIS A 256 18.22 -10.93 -22.80
CA HIS A 256 18.73 -10.79 -24.16
C HIS A 256 17.73 -10.05 -25.03
N PHE A 257 18.23 -9.05 -25.74
CA PHE A 257 17.45 -8.27 -26.69
C PHE A 257 17.85 -8.70 -28.10
N ASP A 258 16.88 -9.08 -28.92
CA ASP A 258 17.11 -9.30 -30.35
C ASP A 258 17.41 -7.94 -31.03
N PRO A 259 18.65 -7.72 -31.53
CA PRO A 259 19.02 -6.46 -32.18
C PRO A 259 18.26 -6.19 -33.50
N GLU A 260 17.68 -7.24 -34.11
CA GLU A 260 16.88 -7.13 -35.31
C GLU A 260 15.38 -6.94 -35.07
N ALA A 261 14.94 -7.01 -33.83
CA ALA A 261 13.54 -6.80 -33.44
C ALA A 261 13.07 -5.38 -33.84
N LYS A 262 12.34 -5.28 -34.95
CA LYS A 262 11.77 -4.01 -35.42
C LYS A 262 10.80 -3.46 -34.38
N ARG A 263 11.08 -2.24 -33.90
CA ARG A 263 10.18 -1.49 -33.02
C ARG A 263 8.84 -1.29 -33.72
N ILE A 264 7.80 -1.98 -33.28
CA ILE A 264 6.45 -1.79 -33.81
C ILE A 264 5.97 -0.40 -33.36
N ARG A 265 5.98 0.57 -34.29
CA ARG A 265 5.44 1.91 -34.05
C ARG A 265 3.96 1.79 -33.69
N GLY A 266 3.58 2.26 -32.51
CA GLY A 266 2.18 2.49 -32.12
C GLY A 266 1.60 1.61 -31.02
N LYS A 267 2.29 0.62 -30.46
CA LYS A 267 1.82 -0.13 -29.28
C LYS A 267 2.73 0.11 -28.09
N LYS A 268 2.19 0.72 -27.04
CA LYS A 268 2.87 0.95 -25.74
C LYS A 268 3.03 -0.31 -24.87
N SER A 269 2.85 -1.50 -25.41
CA SER A 269 3.03 -2.76 -24.69
C SER A 269 4.22 -3.52 -25.26
N TRP A 270 5.19 -3.78 -24.41
CA TRP A 270 6.23 -4.77 -24.66
C TRP A 270 5.58 -6.15 -24.56
N SER A 271 5.35 -6.83 -25.66
CA SER A 271 4.97 -8.23 -25.62
C SER A 271 6.24 -9.07 -25.67
N LEU A 272 6.33 -10.11 -24.86
CA LEU A 272 7.39 -11.13 -24.91
C LEU A 272 7.54 -11.80 -26.30
N LYS A 273 6.62 -11.54 -27.23
CA LYS A 273 6.68 -11.97 -28.64
C LYS A 273 7.57 -11.08 -29.52
N SER A 274 8.20 -10.04 -29.00
CA SER A 274 8.97 -9.06 -29.76
C SER A 274 10.49 -9.16 -29.54
N GLY A 275 11.05 -10.38 -29.53
CA GLY A 275 12.50 -10.57 -29.57
C GLY A 275 13.25 -10.28 -28.25
N VAL A 276 12.57 -10.34 -27.12
CA VAL A 276 13.19 -10.36 -25.80
C VAL A 276 13.15 -11.78 -25.27
N SER A 277 14.29 -12.37 -25.03
CA SER A 277 14.42 -13.68 -24.37
C SER A 277 15.16 -13.51 -23.04
N TRP A 278 14.91 -14.43 -22.15
CA TRP A 278 15.59 -14.54 -20.86
C TRP A 278 16.25 -15.91 -20.78
N SER A 279 17.50 -15.96 -20.34
CA SER A 279 18.22 -17.23 -20.13
C SER A 279 18.26 -17.57 -18.64
N CYS A 280 17.90 -18.81 -18.31
CA CYS A 280 18.10 -19.38 -17.00
C CYS A 280 19.56 -19.83 -16.86
N LEU A 281 20.29 -19.35 -15.84
CA LEU A 281 21.68 -19.72 -15.57
C LEU A 281 21.91 -21.21 -15.31
N LEU A 282 20.84 -21.98 -15.09
CA LEU A 282 20.92 -23.45 -14.90
C LEU A 282 20.91 -24.23 -16.22
N TYR A 283 20.81 -23.53 -17.36
CA TYR A 283 20.67 -24.14 -18.72
C TYR A 283 21.73 -23.67 -19.71
N THR A 284 22.85 -23.12 -19.27
CA THR A 284 24.00 -22.80 -20.14
C THR A 284 25.04 -23.90 -20.15
#